data_3904b31eadf1309e19feddbb2f5e40ff
#
_entry.id   3904b31eadf1309e19feddbb2f5e40ff
#
_cell.length_a   1.000
_cell.length_b   1.000
_cell.length_c   1.000
_cell.angle_alpha   90.00
_cell.angle_beta   90.00
_cell.angle_gamma   90.00
#
_symmetry.space_group_name_H-M   'P 1'
#
loop_
_entity.id
_entity.type
_entity.pdbx_description
1 polymer ?
#
loop_
_entity_poly.entity_id
_entity_poly.type
_entity_poly.pdbx_seq_one_letter_code
_entity_poly.pdbx_strand_id
1 'polypeptide(L)'
;MAILVTGGAGFIGSHTCVELLNAGYEVVVLDNLVNASEKSLERVKAITGKEVTFYKGDILDRTILNEIFEKEKIDSCIHFAGLKAVGESVQKPWEYYNNNISGTLTLVDVMRQHNCKNIIFSSSATVYGDPAEIPITENCTKGQCTNPYGWTKSMLEQVLMDIQKADPEWNVILLRYFNPIGAHKSGTMGENPNGIPNNLMPYITQVAVGKLKELGVFGDDYDTPDGTGVRDYIHVVDLALGHVKALKKIDEKCGLAIYNLGTGHGYSVLDIVKNFEAATGVKIPYSIKPRRAGDIATCYCDPSKAERELGWKAQYGIKEMCEDSWRWQKNNPNGYDD
;
A
#
# COMPACT_ATOMS: atom_id res chain seq x y z
N MET A 1 12.24 -16.81 11.90
CA MET A 1 11.96 -16.49 10.49
C MET A 1 12.11 -14.99 10.34
N ALA A 2 13.10 -14.57 9.57
CA ALA A 2 13.39 -13.16 9.33
C ALA A 2 12.77 -12.70 8.00
N ILE A 3 12.05 -11.60 8.05
CA ILE A 3 11.32 -11.03 6.90
C ILE A 3 11.99 -9.72 6.50
N LEU A 4 12.48 -9.65 5.27
CA LEU A 4 12.91 -8.38 4.68
C LEU A 4 11.68 -7.58 4.23
N VAL A 5 11.54 -6.36 4.74
CA VAL A 5 10.48 -5.43 4.36
C VAL A 5 11.12 -4.24 3.67
N THR A 6 11.09 -4.20 2.35
CA THR A 6 11.57 -3.03 1.60
C THR A 6 10.49 -1.96 1.58
N GLY A 7 10.84 -0.70 1.79
CA GLY A 7 9.86 0.38 1.99
C GLY A 7 9.16 0.28 3.35
N GLY A 8 9.82 -0.35 4.33
CA GLY A 8 9.23 -0.64 5.64
C GLY A 8 9.03 0.57 6.55
N ALA A 9 9.66 1.71 6.28
CA ALA A 9 9.43 2.96 6.99
C ALA A 9 8.22 3.77 6.43
N GLY A 10 7.68 3.36 5.26
CA GLY A 10 6.51 3.98 4.65
C GLY A 10 5.20 3.67 5.38
N PHE A 11 4.09 4.27 4.92
CA PHE A 11 2.77 4.13 5.53
C PHE A 11 2.33 2.67 5.71
N ILE A 12 2.24 1.91 4.62
CA ILE A 12 1.80 0.50 4.68
C ILE A 12 2.90 -0.36 5.33
N GLY A 13 4.17 -0.11 4.99
CA GLY A 13 5.31 -0.87 5.50
C GLY A 13 5.43 -0.82 7.02
N SER A 14 5.34 0.35 7.64
CA SER A 14 5.45 0.49 9.10
C SER A 14 4.31 -0.19 9.85
N HIS A 15 3.06 -0.08 9.35
CA HIS A 15 1.93 -0.83 9.91
C HIS A 15 2.12 -2.36 9.76
N THR A 16 2.67 -2.79 8.61
CA THR A 16 2.99 -4.22 8.41
C THR A 16 4.10 -4.68 9.35
N CYS A 17 5.13 -3.86 9.62
CA CYS A 17 6.16 -4.18 10.61
C CYS A 17 5.55 -4.40 12.01
N VAL A 18 4.56 -3.58 12.43
CA VAL A 18 3.85 -3.80 13.70
C VAL A 18 3.20 -5.18 13.74
N GLU A 19 2.44 -5.53 12.71
CA GLU A 19 1.70 -6.80 12.68
C GLU A 19 2.63 -8.02 12.56
N LEU A 20 3.75 -7.89 11.83
CA LEU A 20 4.78 -8.93 11.74
C LEU A 20 5.45 -9.18 13.11
N LEU A 21 5.85 -8.12 13.80
CA LEU A 21 6.46 -8.23 15.13
C LEU A 21 5.47 -8.81 16.16
N ASN A 22 4.19 -8.41 16.10
CA ASN A 22 3.14 -8.98 16.93
C ASN A 22 2.90 -10.47 16.64
N ALA A 23 3.04 -10.88 15.38
CA ALA A 23 2.95 -12.28 14.97
C ALA A 23 4.22 -13.11 15.28
N GLY A 24 5.28 -12.48 15.82
CA GLY A 24 6.49 -13.16 16.27
C GLY A 24 7.58 -13.32 15.20
N TYR A 25 7.48 -12.62 14.07
CA TYR A 25 8.53 -12.58 13.06
C TYR A 25 9.67 -11.65 13.48
N GLU A 26 10.87 -11.94 13.02
CA GLU A 26 11.98 -10.99 13.00
C GLU A 26 11.84 -10.13 11.76
N VAL A 27 12.01 -8.81 11.90
CA VAL A 27 11.78 -7.86 10.81
C VAL A 27 13.06 -7.09 10.51
N VAL A 28 13.47 -7.17 9.25
CA VAL A 28 14.57 -6.39 8.67
C VAL A 28 13.98 -5.40 7.70
N VAL A 29 14.25 -4.12 7.86
CA VAL A 29 13.72 -3.04 7.02
C VAL A 29 14.83 -2.46 6.15
N LEU A 30 14.56 -2.33 4.85
CA LEU A 30 15.35 -1.52 3.92
C LEU A 30 14.49 -0.37 3.40
N ASP A 31 14.92 0.87 3.62
CA ASP A 31 14.22 2.07 3.14
C ASP A 31 15.23 3.19 2.86
N ASN A 32 15.06 3.92 1.77
CA ASN A 32 15.92 5.07 1.43
C ASN A 32 15.40 6.39 2.03
N LEU A 33 14.23 6.37 2.68
CA LEU A 33 13.57 7.50 3.32
C LEU A 33 13.20 8.66 2.39
N VAL A 34 13.15 8.43 1.06
CA VAL A 34 12.78 9.49 0.10
C VAL A 34 11.36 9.99 0.31
N ASN A 35 10.45 9.10 0.75
CA ASN A 35 9.04 9.41 1.03
C ASN A 35 8.56 8.76 2.34
N ALA A 36 9.46 8.63 3.30
CA ALA A 36 9.21 8.02 4.59
C ALA A 36 10.04 8.71 5.67
N SER A 37 9.76 8.41 6.94
CA SER A 37 10.52 8.91 8.09
C SER A 37 10.98 7.73 8.95
N GLU A 38 12.23 7.74 9.36
CA GLU A 38 12.78 6.77 10.31
C GLU A 38 12.02 6.76 11.64
N LYS A 39 11.44 7.91 12.02
CA LYS A 39 10.59 8.03 13.22
C LYS A 39 9.38 7.07 13.18
N SER A 40 8.92 6.65 12.00
CA SER A 40 7.87 5.62 11.92
C SER A 40 8.31 4.30 12.55
N LEU A 41 9.59 3.93 12.42
CA LEU A 41 10.17 2.72 13.02
C LEU A 41 10.34 2.85 14.54
N GLU A 42 10.63 4.07 15.04
CA GLU A 42 10.59 4.36 16.48
C GLU A 42 9.19 4.17 17.05
N ARG A 43 8.14 4.58 16.30
CA ARG A 43 6.74 4.32 16.68
C ARG A 43 6.39 2.84 16.64
N VAL A 44 6.92 2.07 15.65
CA VAL A 44 6.79 0.61 15.63
C VAL A 44 7.33 -0.01 16.91
N LYS A 45 8.55 0.41 17.35
CA LYS A 45 9.14 -0.04 18.61
C LYS A 45 8.28 0.36 19.83
N ALA A 46 7.81 1.61 19.87
CA ALA A 46 6.96 2.09 20.97
C ALA A 46 5.64 1.32 21.10
N ILE A 47 5.04 0.91 19.96
CA ILE A 47 3.78 0.16 19.92
C ILE A 47 3.98 -1.33 20.29
N THR A 48 5.04 -1.95 19.81
CA THR A 48 5.26 -3.41 19.92
C THR A 48 6.17 -3.82 21.08
N GLY A 49 6.98 -2.89 21.58
CA GLY A 49 8.08 -3.20 22.52
C GLY A 49 9.26 -3.93 21.87
N LYS A 50 9.25 -4.09 20.53
CA LYS A 50 10.27 -4.83 19.77
C LYS A 50 10.91 -3.90 18.72
N GLU A 51 12.16 -4.19 18.38
CA GLU A 51 12.90 -3.44 17.35
C GLU A 51 12.88 -4.17 16.02
N VAL A 52 12.96 -3.39 14.95
CA VAL A 52 13.32 -3.87 13.63
C VAL A 52 14.82 -3.65 13.38
N THR A 53 15.47 -4.51 12.64
CA THR A 53 16.81 -4.22 12.11
C THR A 53 16.66 -3.30 10.91
N PHE A 54 17.22 -2.09 10.97
CA PHE A 54 17.02 -1.08 9.93
C PHE A 54 18.31 -0.84 9.13
N TYR A 55 18.18 -0.91 7.80
CA TYR A 55 19.18 -0.52 6.83
C TYR A 55 18.67 0.67 6.01
N LYS A 56 19.36 1.80 6.11
CA LYS A 56 19.08 2.95 5.25
C LYS A 56 19.78 2.77 3.91
N GLY A 57 19.00 2.51 2.87
CA GLY A 57 19.56 2.25 1.55
C GLY A 57 18.48 2.10 0.47
N ASP A 58 18.92 2.00 -0.77
CA ASP A 58 18.07 1.94 -1.95
C ASP A 58 18.03 0.52 -2.53
N ILE A 59 16.87 0.09 -3.04
CA ILE A 59 16.70 -1.20 -3.73
C ILE A 59 17.48 -1.28 -5.04
N LEU A 60 17.92 -0.14 -5.59
CA LEU A 60 18.84 -0.08 -6.73
C LEU A 60 20.29 -0.41 -6.34
N ASP A 61 20.65 -0.28 -5.06
CA ASP A 61 22.01 -0.55 -4.59
C ASP A 61 22.19 -2.03 -4.27
N ARG A 62 22.81 -2.73 -5.22
CA ARG A 62 23.15 -4.15 -5.10
C ARG A 62 24.07 -4.44 -3.90
N THR A 63 24.91 -3.49 -3.52
CA THR A 63 25.89 -3.69 -2.45
C THR A 63 25.18 -3.84 -1.11
N ILE A 64 24.29 -2.92 -0.78
CA ILE A 64 23.52 -2.98 0.47
C ILE A 64 22.56 -4.19 0.51
N LEU A 65 21.99 -4.57 -0.64
CA LEU A 65 21.14 -5.76 -0.72
C LEU A 65 21.96 -7.02 -0.39
N ASN A 66 23.15 -7.21 -1.00
CA ASN A 66 24.01 -8.33 -0.67
C ASN A 66 24.42 -8.32 0.81
N GLU A 67 24.80 -7.15 1.36
CA GLU A 67 25.15 -7.00 2.77
C GLU A 67 24.01 -7.49 3.69
N ILE A 68 22.76 -7.12 3.37
CA ILE A 68 21.58 -7.56 4.14
C ILE A 68 21.45 -9.09 4.10
N PHE A 69 21.47 -9.69 2.91
CA PHE A 69 21.30 -11.14 2.77
C PHE A 69 22.48 -11.95 3.30
N GLU A 70 23.68 -11.38 3.39
CA GLU A 70 24.85 -12.01 4.02
C GLU A 70 24.78 -11.97 5.55
N LYS A 71 24.29 -10.86 6.12
CA LYS A 71 24.24 -10.66 7.58
C LYS A 71 22.98 -11.24 8.21
N GLU A 72 21.86 -11.08 7.54
CA GLU A 72 20.55 -11.47 8.01
C GLU A 72 20.09 -12.75 7.30
N LYS A 73 19.61 -13.72 8.05
CA LYS A 73 19.07 -14.96 7.46
C LYS A 73 17.65 -14.71 6.96
N ILE A 74 17.53 -14.05 5.81
CA ILE A 74 16.23 -13.68 5.24
C ILE A 74 15.53 -14.91 4.65
N ASP A 75 14.34 -15.20 5.15
CA ASP A 75 13.50 -16.31 4.68
C ASP A 75 12.51 -15.87 3.59
N SER A 76 12.02 -14.64 3.69
CA SER A 76 11.03 -14.08 2.77
C SER A 76 11.17 -12.56 2.64
N CYS A 77 10.72 -12.01 1.51
CA CYS A 77 10.69 -10.56 1.27
C CYS A 77 9.26 -10.08 1.08
N ILE A 78 8.87 -9.01 1.79
CA ILE A 78 7.67 -8.20 1.49
C ILE A 78 8.16 -6.92 0.83
N HIS A 79 7.79 -6.72 -0.42
CA HIS A 79 8.33 -5.67 -1.26
C HIS A 79 7.33 -4.53 -1.43
N PHE A 80 7.47 -3.47 -0.61
CA PHE A 80 6.71 -2.23 -0.73
C PHE A 80 7.46 -1.12 -1.46
N ALA A 81 8.80 -1.13 -1.43
CA ALA A 81 9.60 -0.06 -1.98
C ALA A 81 9.23 0.24 -3.44
N GLY A 82 8.91 1.50 -3.70
CA GLY A 82 8.52 1.97 -5.01
C GLY A 82 7.87 3.34 -4.95
N LEU A 83 8.07 4.13 -6.01
CA LEU A 83 7.36 5.39 -6.21
C LEU A 83 5.90 5.09 -6.53
N LYS A 84 4.95 5.81 -5.90
CA LYS A 84 3.52 5.44 -5.91
C LYS A 84 2.57 6.55 -6.36
N ALA A 85 3.02 7.77 -6.58
CA ALA A 85 2.16 8.90 -6.89
C ALA A 85 1.77 8.91 -8.37
N VAL A 86 0.50 8.60 -8.67
CA VAL A 86 -0.04 8.48 -10.04
C VAL A 86 0.23 9.73 -10.86
N GLY A 87 -0.13 10.92 -10.35
CA GLY A 87 0.07 12.18 -11.07
C GLY A 87 1.55 12.52 -11.32
N GLU A 88 2.43 12.25 -10.35
CA GLU A 88 3.86 12.45 -10.51
C GLU A 88 4.45 11.49 -11.56
N SER A 89 3.95 10.26 -11.64
CA SER A 89 4.44 9.27 -12.60
C SER A 89 4.30 9.73 -14.06
N VAL A 90 3.24 10.50 -14.35
CA VAL A 90 3.03 11.07 -15.69
C VAL A 90 4.07 12.15 -16.00
N GLN A 91 4.52 12.89 -15.00
CA GLN A 91 5.51 13.97 -15.15
C GLN A 91 6.95 13.45 -15.13
N LYS A 92 7.19 12.36 -14.40
CA LYS A 92 8.52 11.77 -14.17
C LYS A 92 8.57 10.28 -14.52
N PRO A 93 8.17 9.85 -15.73
CA PRO A 93 8.05 8.44 -16.06
C PRO A 93 9.38 7.68 -15.95
N TRP A 94 10.50 8.33 -16.30
CA TRP A 94 11.81 7.70 -16.20
C TRP A 94 12.17 7.28 -14.79
N GLU A 95 11.94 8.16 -13.80
CA GLU A 95 12.21 7.89 -12.39
C GLU A 95 11.36 6.73 -11.89
N TYR A 96 10.09 6.65 -12.32
CA TYR A 96 9.18 5.57 -11.96
C TYR A 96 9.60 4.22 -12.54
N TYR A 97 9.92 4.17 -13.83
CA TYR A 97 10.40 2.94 -14.45
C TYR A 97 11.74 2.51 -13.87
N ASN A 98 12.70 3.43 -13.74
CA ASN A 98 14.02 3.10 -13.20
C ASN A 98 13.90 2.62 -11.73
N ASN A 99 13.24 3.38 -10.88
CA ASN A 99 13.12 3.00 -9.46
C ASN A 99 12.32 1.70 -9.28
N ASN A 100 11.13 1.62 -9.86
CA ASN A 100 10.25 0.51 -9.57
C ASN A 100 10.68 -0.77 -10.30
N ILE A 101 11.01 -0.70 -11.60
CA ILE A 101 11.35 -1.89 -12.38
C ILE A 101 12.80 -2.30 -12.12
N SER A 102 13.76 -1.41 -12.35
CA SER A 102 15.18 -1.77 -12.17
C SER A 102 15.49 -2.10 -10.71
N GLY A 103 14.89 -1.39 -9.75
CA GLY A 103 15.05 -1.68 -8.32
C GLY A 103 14.50 -3.05 -7.95
N THR A 104 13.30 -3.41 -8.43
CA THR A 104 12.71 -4.74 -8.18
C THR A 104 13.54 -5.85 -8.84
N LEU A 105 14.02 -5.65 -10.07
CA LEU A 105 14.87 -6.62 -10.74
C LEU A 105 16.20 -6.82 -10.00
N THR A 106 16.80 -5.75 -9.48
CA THR A 106 18.02 -5.83 -8.66
C THR A 106 17.76 -6.63 -7.38
N LEU A 107 16.67 -6.32 -6.67
CA LEU A 107 16.27 -7.06 -5.46
C LEU A 107 16.07 -8.56 -5.75
N VAL A 108 15.28 -8.90 -6.76
CA VAL A 108 14.95 -10.29 -7.10
C VAL A 108 16.20 -11.07 -7.54
N ASP A 109 17.13 -10.42 -8.26
CA ASP A 109 18.40 -11.07 -8.64
C ASP A 109 19.27 -11.37 -7.41
N VAL A 110 19.37 -10.44 -6.45
CA VAL A 110 20.08 -10.69 -5.19
C VAL A 110 19.36 -11.77 -4.38
N MET A 111 18.04 -11.74 -4.26
CA MET A 111 17.26 -12.80 -3.60
C MET A 111 17.59 -14.19 -4.19
N ARG A 112 17.62 -14.28 -5.53
CA ARG A 112 17.97 -15.51 -6.24
C ARG A 112 19.39 -16.00 -5.91
N GLN A 113 20.37 -15.09 -5.88
CA GLN A 113 21.78 -15.42 -5.56
C GLN A 113 21.94 -15.95 -4.14
N HIS A 114 21.13 -15.44 -3.20
CA HIS A 114 21.13 -15.89 -1.79
C HIS A 114 20.10 -16.98 -1.49
N ASN A 115 19.52 -17.61 -2.52
CA ASN A 115 18.52 -18.68 -2.41
C ASN A 115 17.27 -18.32 -1.59
N CYS A 116 16.91 -17.03 -1.51
CA CYS A 116 15.66 -16.55 -0.94
C CYS A 116 14.62 -16.43 -2.07
N LYS A 117 13.74 -17.42 -2.19
CA LYS A 117 12.79 -17.55 -3.31
C LYS A 117 11.33 -17.29 -2.89
N ASN A 118 11.12 -16.51 -1.84
CA ASN A 118 9.80 -16.18 -1.28
C ASN A 118 9.58 -14.68 -1.33
N ILE A 119 8.62 -14.22 -2.14
CA ILE A 119 8.30 -12.80 -2.28
C ILE A 119 6.80 -12.52 -2.23
N ILE A 120 6.42 -11.54 -1.42
CA ILE A 120 5.10 -10.91 -1.44
C ILE A 120 5.26 -9.53 -2.06
N PHE A 121 4.63 -9.33 -3.21
CA PHE A 121 4.74 -8.09 -3.97
C PHE A 121 3.52 -7.19 -3.76
N SER A 122 3.81 -5.94 -3.41
CA SER A 122 2.85 -4.85 -3.35
C SER A 122 2.40 -4.46 -4.75
N SER A 123 1.34 -5.11 -5.24
CA SER A 123 0.67 -4.71 -6.47
C SER A 123 -0.46 -3.71 -6.18
N SER A 124 -1.27 -3.39 -7.17
CA SER A 124 -2.29 -2.35 -7.08
C SER A 124 -3.48 -2.67 -7.97
N ALA A 125 -4.67 -2.23 -7.57
CA ALA A 125 -5.87 -2.28 -8.40
C ALA A 125 -5.70 -1.53 -9.74
N THR A 126 -4.73 -0.63 -9.85
CA THR A 126 -4.42 0.07 -11.12
C THR A 126 -4.03 -0.86 -12.26
N VAL A 127 -3.61 -2.11 -11.98
CA VAL A 127 -3.30 -3.11 -13.02
C VAL A 127 -4.53 -3.56 -13.80
N TYR A 128 -5.72 -3.36 -13.27
CA TYR A 128 -6.97 -3.68 -13.96
C TYR A 128 -7.36 -2.61 -15.00
N GLY A 129 -6.78 -1.40 -14.92
CA GLY A 129 -7.16 -0.28 -15.78
C GLY A 129 -8.63 0.11 -15.59
N ASP A 130 -9.39 0.19 -16.68
CA ASP A 130 -10.84 0.34 -16.66
C ASP A 130 -11.47 -1.07 -16.66
N PRO A 131 -11.95 -1.56 -15.51
CA PRO A 131 -12.38 -2.94 -15.39
C PRO A 131 -13.70 -3.19 -16.10
N ALA A 132 -13.79 -4.32 -16.82
CA ALA A 132 -15.01 -4.72 -17.54
C ALA A 132 -16.14 -5.17 -16.61
N GLU A 133 -15.82 -5.58 -15.38
CA GLU A 133 -16.78 -6.10 -14.39
C GLU A 133 -16.48 -5.54 -13.01
N ILE A 134 -17.55 -5.24 -12.27
CA ILE A 134 -17.53 -4.79 -10.88
C ILE A 134 -18.58 -5.59 -10.10
N PRO A 135 -18.22 -6.16 -8.93
CA PRO A 135 -16.91 -6.09 -8.24
C PRO A 135 -15.79 -6.81 -9.00
N ILE A 136 -14.57 -6.27 -8.89
CA ILE A 136 -13.37 -6.76 -9.59
C ILE A 136 -12.87 -8.03 -8.93
N THR A 137 -12.78 -9.13 -9.68
CA THR A 137 -12.14 -10.38 -9.23
C THR A 137 -10.70 -10.49 -9.76
N GLU A 138 -9.90 -11.41 -9.20
CA GLU A 138 -8.54 -11.67 -9.69
C GLU A 138 -8.52 -12.29 -11.09
N ASN A 139 -9.65 -12.83 -11.55
CA ASN A 139 -9.84 -13.37 -12.90
C ASN A 139 -10.08 -12.28 -13.95
N CYS A 140 -10.41 -11.06 -13.55
CA CYS A 140 -10.52 -9.93 -14.47
C CYS A 140 -9.19 -9.72 -15.18
N THR A 141 -9.28 -9.59 -16.50
CA THR A 141 -8.11 -9.33 -17.35
C THR A 141 -7.43 -8.04 -16.91
N LYS A 142 -6.10 -8.05 -16.84
CA LYS A 142 -5.35 -6.83 -16.66
C LYS A 142 -5.62 -5.90 -17.85
N GLY A 143 -6.07 -4.68 -17.55
CA GLY A 143 -6.40 -3.68 -18.56
C GLY A 143 -5.20 -2.86 -19.01
N GLN A 144 -5.46 -1.89 -19.89
CA GLN A 144 -4.47 -0.87 -20.18
C GLN A 144 -4.35 0.08 -19.00
N CYS A 145 -3.16 0.15 -18.41
CA CYS A 145 -2.89 1.10 -17.35
C CYS A 145 -2.89 2.53 -17.92
N THR A 146 -3.51 3.44 -17.21
CA THR A 146 -3.68 4.83 -17.65
C THR A 146 -2.48 5.73 -17.30
N ASN A 147 -1.49 5.21 -16.59
CA ASN A 147 -0.34 5.98 -16.10
C ASN A 147 0.90 5.10 -15.89
N PRO A 148 2.12 5.69 -15.87
CA PRO A 148 3.38 4.96 -15.71
C PRO A 148 3.46 4.16 -14.39
N TYR A 149 2.93 4.66 -13.28
CA TYR A 149 2.90 3.90 -12.03
C TYR A 149 2.14 2.57 -12.20
N GLY A 150 0.93 2.62 -12.75
CA GLY A 150 0.14 1.41 -13.04
C GLY A 150 0.91 0.44 -13.95
N TRP A 151 1.56 0.95 -14.99
CA TRP A 151 2.38 0.13 -15.87
C TRP A 151 3.56 -0.53 -15.14
N THR A 152 4.25 0.17 -14.21
CA THR A 152 5.32 -0.48 -13.43
C THR A 152 4.79 -1.66 -12.62
N LYS A 153 3.61 -1.53 -12.00
CA LYS A 153 2.99 -2.64 -11.24
C LYS A 153 2.58 -3.80 -12.16
N SER A 154 1.93 -3.50 -13.28
CA SER A 154 1.50 -4.52 -14.24
C SER A 154 2.68 -5.28 -14.87
N MET A 155 3.74 -4.59 -15.24
CA MET A 155 4.97 -5.21 -15.79
C MET A 155 5.68 -6.07 -14.74
N LEU A 156 5.79 -5.60 -13.49
CA LEU A 156 6.43 -6.35 -12.43
C LEU A 156 5.64 -7.60 -12.01
N GLU A 157 4.31 -7.56 -12.04
CA GLU A 157 3.52 -8.78 -11.91
C GLU A 157 3.91 -9.81 -12.98
N GLN A 158 4.02 -9.38 -14.26
CA GLN A 158 4.40 -10.29 -15.34
C GLN A 158 5.82 -10.85 -15.14
N VAL A 159 6.77 -10.00 -14.79
CA VAL A 159 8.16 -10.43 -14.49
C VAL A 159 8.19 -11.50 -13.40
N LEU A 160 7.49 -11.26 -12.28
CA LEU A 160 7.48 -12.19 -11.15
C LEU A 160 6.77 -13.51 -11.49
N MET A 161 5.70 -13.46 -12.29
CA MET A 161 5.01 -14.66 -12.81
C MET A 161 5.93 -15.48 -13.72
N ASP A 162 6.68 -14.83 -14.60
CA ASP A 162 7.60 -15.53 -15.51
C ASP A 162 8.79 -16.14 -14.76
N ILE A 163 9.31 -15.46 -13.72
CA ILE A 163 10.36 -16.00 -12.84
C ILE A 163 9.85 -17.25 -12.11
N GLN A 164 8.66 -17.19 -11.53
CA GLN A 164 8.07 -18.36 -10.85
C GLN A 164 7.81 -19.52 -11.81
N LYS A 165 7.36 -19.24 -13.02
CA LYS A 165 7.14 -20.26 -14.05
C LYS A 165 8.46 -20.92 -14.50
N ALA A 166 9.53 -20.16 -14.61
CA ALA A 166 10.85 -20.64 -15.00
C ALA A 166 11.53 -21.44 -13.88
N ASP A 167 11.30 -21.09 -12.62
CA ASP A 167 11.84 -21.75 -11.43
C ASP A 167 10.72 -21.98 -10.41
N PRO A 168 10.09 -23.18 -10.40
CA PRO A 168 8.96 -23.51 -9.52
C PRO A 168 9.26 -23.51 -8.02
N GLU A 169 10.52 -23.36 -7.60
CA GLU A 169 10.87 -23.19 -6.18
C GLU A 169 10.48 -21.80 -5.65
N TRP A 170 10.26 -20.83 -6.55
CA TRP A 170 9.75 -19.52 -6.14
C TRP A 170 8.31 -19.59 -5.66
N ASN A 171 8.07 -18.93 -4.53
CA ASN A 171 6.73 -18.62 -4.03
C ASN A 171 6.51 -17.12 -4.21
N VAL A 172 5.59 -16.77 -5.09
CA VAL A 172 5.27 -15.39 -5.47
C VAL A 172 3.83 -15.11 -5.09
N ILE A 173 3.60 -14.15 -4.21
CA ILE A 173 2.24 -13.67 -3.90
C ILE A 173 2.11 -12.23 -4.37
N LEU A 174 1.15 -11.98 -5.26
CA LEU A 174 0.80 -10.66 -5.75
C LEU A 174 -0.41 -10.15 -4.99
N LEU A 175 -0.25 -9.11 -4.18
CA LEU A 175 -1.34 -8.50 -3.44
C LEU A 175 -1.77 -7.20 -4.13
N ARG A 176 -2.96 -7.20 -4.74
CA ARG A 176 -3.53 -6.05 -5.43
C ARG A 176 -4.32 -5.21 -4.44
N TYR A 177 -3.73 -4.10 -3.99
CA TYR A 177 -4.35 -3.20 -3.04
C TYR A 177 -5.36 -2.29 -3.70
N PHE A 178 -6.46 -2.05 -2.97
CA PHE A 178 -7.35 -0.94 -3.26
C PHE A 178 -6.87 0.30 -2.50
N ASN A 179 -7.70 1.15 -1.95
CA ASN A 179 -7.28 2.43 -1.39
C ASN A 179 -7.02 2.34 0.13
N PRO A 180 -5.78 2.16 0.60
CA PRO A 180 -5.50 2.11 2.03
C PRO A 180 -5.68 3.49 2.68
N ILE A 181 -6.44 3.52 3.76
CA ILE A 181 -6.65 4.68 4.65
C ILE A 181 -6.67 4.21 6.11
N GLY A 182 -6.93 5.10 7.04
CA GLY A 182 -6.85 4.78 8.46
C GLY A 182 -5.46 5.07 9.04
N ALA A 183 -5.27 4.67 10.27
CA ALA A 183 -4.02 4.78 11.00
C ALA A 183 -4.00 3.76 12.14
N HIS A 184 -2.87 3.60 12.82
CA HIS A 184 -2.84 2.75 13.99
C HIS A 184 -3.69 3.35 15.13
N LYS A 185 -4.47 2.51 15.82
CA LYS A 185 -5.38 2.92 16.91
C LYS A 185 -4.73 3.71 18.05
N SER A 186 -3.40 3.62 18.20
CA SER A 186 -2.66 4.44 19.19
C SER A 186 -2.70 5.93 18.88
N GLY A 187 -2.95 6.34 17.63
CA GLY A 187 -2.85 7.71 17.18
C GLY A 187 -1.42 8.26 17.10
N THR A 188 -0.41 7.37 17.12
CA THR A 188 1.01 7.75 17.06
C THR A 188 1.67 7.36 15.74
N MET A 189 0.95 6.63 14.87
CA MET A 189 1.46 6.17 13.58
C MET A 189 0.36 6.22 12.52
N GLY A 190 0.66 6.83 11.37
CA GLY A 190 -0.30 7.00 10.26
C GLY A 190 0.38 7.48 8.98
N GLU A 191 -0.41 7.89 7.98
CA GLU A 191 0.11 8.40 6.72
C GLU A 191 0.66 9.83 6.89
N ASN A 192 1.94 10.02 6.57
CA ASN A 192 2.63 11.30 6.62
C ASN A 192 3.29 11.62 5.26
N PRO A 193 2.50 12.10 4.28
CA PRO A 193 3.03 12.41 2.96
C PRO A 193 3.93 13.65 2.98
N ASN A 194 5.00 13.62 2.20
CA ASN A 194 5.83 14.78 1.95
C ASN A 194 5.08 15.78 1.06
N GLY A 195 4.93 17.03 1.52
CA GLY A 195 4.25 18.10 0.79
C GLY A 195 2.71 17.94 0.77
N ILE A 196 2.07 18.39 -0.33
CA ILE A 196 0.61 18.33 -0.50
C ILE A 196 0.19 16.87 -0.76
N PRO A 197 -0.74 16.30 0.01
CA PRO A 197 -1.18 14.93 -0.18
C PRO A 197 -1.82 14.69 -1.54
N ASN A 198 -1.48 13.56 -2.17
CA ASN A 198 -2.15 13.09 -3.39
C ASN A 198 -3.36 12.18 -3.08
N ASN A 199 -3.38 11.56 -1.89
CA ASN A 199 -4.46 10.67 -1.46
C ASN A 199 -5.57 11.45 -0.73
N LEU A 200 -6.81 10.97 -0.86
CA LEU A 200 -8.01 11.63 -0.34
C LEU A 200 -7.97 11.82 1.18
N MET A 201 -7.73 10.77 1.95
CA MET A 201 -7.83 10.82 3.41
C MET A 201 -6.80 11.76 4.05
N PRO A 202 -5.49 11.70 3.73
CA PRO A 202 -4.55 12.67 4.30
C PRO A 202 -4.83 14.09 3.82
N TYR A 203 -5.42 14.30 2.65
CA TYR A 203 -5.87 15.62 2.24
C TYR A 203 -7.02 16.13 3.12
N ILE A 204 -8.05 15.29 3.36
CA ILE A 204 -9.18 15.59 4.25
C ILE A 204 -8.68 15.94 5.66
N THR A 205 -7.77 15.15 6.22
CA THR A 205 -7.26 15.39 7.58
C THR A 205 -6.42 16.65 7.68
N GLN A 206 -5.67 17.02 6.62
CA GLN A 206 -4.95 18.29 6.57
C GLN A 206 -5.90 19.51 6.41
N VAL A 207 -7.03 19.35 5.74
CA VAL A 207 -8.10 20.37 5.75
C VAL A 207 -8.71 20.48 7.15
N ALA A 208 -8.98 19.36 7.80
CA ALA A 208 -9.57 19.31 9.14
C ALA A 208 -8.71 19.99 10.22
N VAL A 209 -7.38 19.90 10.13
CA VAL A 209 -6.46 20.63 11.05
C VAL A 209 -6.11 22.04 10.58
N GLY A 210 -6.68 22.50 9.47
CA GLY A 210 -6.50 23.87 8.96
C GLY A 210 -5.18 24.11 8.19
N LYS A 211 -4.43 23.06 7.84
CA LYS A 211 -3.24 23.18 6.98
C LYS A 211 -3.60 23.49 5.53
N LEU A 212 -4.70 22.93 5.05
CA LEU A 212 -5.24 23.20 3.72
C LEU A 212 -6.61 23.87 3.85
N LYS A 213 -6.91 24.75 2.90
CA LYS A 213 -8.12 25.59 2.95
C LYS A 213 -9.41 24.80 2.70
N GLU A 214 -9.42 23.96 1.69
CA GLU A 214 -10.56 23.19 1.23
C GLU A 214 -10.11 21.93 0.48
N LEU A 215 -10.98 20.94 0.39
CA LEU A 215 -10.81 19.77 -0.43
C LEU A 215 -11.23 20.04 -1.89
N GLY A 216 -10.40 19.68 -2.87
CA GLY A 216 -10.79 19.60 -4.26
C GLY A 216 -11.45 18.24 -4.56
N VAL A 217 -12.72 18.24 -4.96
CA VAL A 217 -13.44 17.06 -5.45
C VAL A 217 -13.38 17.04 -6.97
N PHE A 218 -12.70 16.04 -7.54
CA PHE A 218 -12.40 16.00 -8.98
C PHE A 218 -13.49 15.24 -9.77
N GLY A 219 -14.37 16.01 -10.41
CA GLY A 219 -15.54 15.52 -11.15
C GLY A 219 -16.76 15.29 -10.24
N ASP A 220 -17.93 15.67 -10.74
CA ASP A 220 -19.24 15.45 -10.15
C ASP A 220 -20.25 14.91 -11.19
N ASP A 221 -19.73 14.45 -12.31
CA ASP A 221 -20.48 14.02 -13.49
C ASP A 221 -20.16 12.57 -13.90
N TYR A 222 -19.55 11.76 -13.00
CA TYR A 222 -19.39 10.33 -13.19
C TYR A 222 -20.74 9.60 -13.10
N ASP A 223 -20.84 8.45 -13.79
CA ASP A 223 -21.98 7.55 -13.65
C ASP A 223 -21.91 6.80 -12.30
N THR A 224 -22.21 7.50 -11.24
CA THR A 224 -22.19 7.06 -9.84
C THR A 224 -23.31 7.74 -9.06
N PRO A 225 -23.72 7.25 -7.88
CA PRO A 225 -24.89 7.78 -7.16
C PRO A 225 -24.87 9.26 -6.84
N ASP A 226 -23.70 9.86 -6.64
CA ASP A 226 -23.54 11.30 -6.34
C ASP A 226 -22.66 12.05 -7.35
N GLY A 227 -22.32 11.38 -8.46
CA GLY A 227 -21.51 11.95 -9.53
C GLY A 227 -20.01 11.93 -9.24
N THR A 228 -19.56 11.56 -8.03
CA THR A 228 -18.12 11.52 -7.69
C THR A 228 -17.55 10.12 -7.78
N GLY A 229 -16.24 9.99 -7.96
CA GLY A 229 -15.58 8.70 -8.15
C GLY A 229 -15.74 7.76 -6.95
N VAL A 230 -16.03 6.49 -7.21
CA VAL A 230 -16.24 5.44 -6.20
C VAL A 230 -14.99 4.55 -6.09
N ARG A 231 -14.52 4.33 -4.86
CA ARG A 231 -13.35 3.49 -4.57
C ARG A 231 -13.63 2.56 -3.40
N ASP A 232 -12.91 1.44 -3.38
CA ASP A 232 -12.83 0.54 -2.22
C ASP A 232 -11.76 1.06 -1.27
N TYR A 233 -12.15 1.47 -0.08
CA TYR A 233 -11.23 1.93 0.95
C TYR A 233 -11.02 0.82 1.98
N ILE A 234 -9.77 0.51 2.27
CA ILE A 234 -9.37 -0.52 3.22
C ILE A 234 -8.56 0.09 4.36
N HIS A 235 -8.82 -0.36 5.59
CA HIS A 235 -8.03 0.07 6.73
C HIS A 235 -6.59 -0.46 6.61
N VAL A 236 -5.61 0.41 6.84
CA VAL A 236 -4.19 0.05 6.70
C VAL A 236 -3.76 -1.12 7.60
N VAL A 237 -4.38 -1.28 8.77
CA VAL A 237 -4.14 -2.43 9.67
C VAL A 237 -4.69 -3.72 9.07
N ASP A 238 -5.88 -3.71 8.47
CA ASP A 238 -6.42 -4.87 7.75
C ASP A 238 -5.50 -5.27 6.58
N LEU A 239 -5.01 -4.28 5.84
CA LEU A 239 -4.05 -4.50 4.77
C LEU A 239 -2.75 -5.13 5.31
N ALA A 240 -2.22 -4.61 6.42
CA ALA A 240 -1.03 -5.17 7.09
C ALA A 240 -1.24 -6.62 7.52
N LEU A 241 -2.39 -6.93 8.12
CA LEU A 241 -2.78 -8.30 8.48
C LEU A 241 -2.89 -9.22 7.26
N GLY A 242 -3.30 -8.70 6.11
CA GLY A 242 -3.29 -9.43 4.83
C GLY A 242 -1.90 -9.95 4.46
N HIS A 243 -0.83 -9.16 4.72
CA HIS A 243 0.56 -9.57 4.49
C HIS A 243 0.99 -10.68 5.44
N VAL A 244 0.60 -10.60 6.72
CA VAL A 244 0.88 -11.67 7.69
C VAL A 244 0.20 -12.98 7.28
N LYS A 245 -1.02 -12.90 6.74
CA LYS A 245 -1.72 -14.08 6.21
C LYS A 245 -1.06 -14.62 4.94
N ALA A 246 -0.58 -13.74 4.07
CA ALA A 246 0.14 -14.12 2.85
C ALA A 246 1.47 -14.85 3.18
N LEU A 247 2.20 -14.45 4.24
CA LEU A 247 3.38 -15.18 4.69
C LEU A 247 3.06 -16.63 5.08
N LYS A 248 1.96 -16.87 5.78
CA LYS A 248 1.51 -18.24 6.09
C LYS A 248 1.22 -19.05 4.83
N LYS A 249 0.72 -18.41 3.78
CA LYS A 249 0.49 -19.06 2.49
C LYS A 249 1.79 -19.42 1.78
N ILE A 250 2.86 -18.65 1.96
CA ILE A 250 4.22 -19.00 1.48
C ILE A 250 4.72 -20.29 2.14
N ASP A 251 4.46 -20.49 3.43
CA ASP A 251 4.86 -21.71 4.15
C ASP A 251 4.22 -22.99 3.55
N GLU A 252 3.10 -22.86 2.88
CA GLU A 252 2.41 -23.94 2.14
C GLU A 252 3.06 -24.23 0.76
N LYS A 253 4.11 -23.49 0.37
CA LYS A 253 4.75 -23.57 -0.97
C LYS A 253 3.75 -23.32 -2.09
N CYS A 254 3.08 -22.18 -2.05
CA CYS A 254 1.94 -21.85 -2.89
C CYS A 254 2.29 -21.64 -4.39
N GLY A 255 3.58 -21.57 -4.75
CA GLY A 255 3.99 -21.19 -6.11
C GLY A 255 3.55 -19.76 -6.43
N LEU A 256 2.63 -19.59 -7.38
CA LEU A 256 2.05 -18.29 -7.72
C LEU A 256 0.64 -18.14 -7.12
N ALA A 257 0.42 -17.06 -6.38
CA ALA A 257 -0.90 -16.69 -5.90
C ALA A 257 -1.17 -15.19 -6.07
N ILE A 258 -2.41 -14.83 -6.38
CA ILE A 258 -2.84 -13.44 -6.60
C ILE A 258 -4.08 -13.20 -5.77
N TYR A 259 -4.11 -12.10 -5.01
CA TYR A 259 -5.25 -11.74 -4.17
C TYR A 259 -5.56 -10.25 -4.23
N ASN A 260 -6.84 -9.93 -4.33
CA ASN A 260 -7.36 -8.60 -4.08
C ASN A 260 -7.48 -8.36 -2.58
N LEU A 261 -6.94 -7.25 -2.10
CA LEU A 261 -7.09 -6.82 -0.72
C LEU A 261 -7.90 -5.51 -0.68
N GLY A 262 -9.17 -5.64 -0.43
CA GLY A 262 -10.15 -4.58 -0.28
C GLY A 262 -11.28 -5.03 0.66
N THR A 263 -12.30 -4.20 0.82
CA THR A 263 -13.46 -4.49 1.68
C THR A 263 -14.64 -5.09 0.90
N GLY A 264 -14.64 -4.95 -0.43
CA GLY A 264 -15.77 -5.28 -1.28
C GLY A 264 -16.87 -4.22 -1.30
N HIS A 265 -16.60 -3.05 -0.71
CA HIS A 265 -17.54 -1.93 -0.67
C HIS A 265 -16.96 -0.69 -1.35
N GLY A 266 -17.74 -0.10 -2.26
CA GLY A 266 -17.40 1.16 -2.89
C GLY A 266 -17.97 2.35 -2.09
N TYR A 267 -17.13 3.35 -1.84
CA TYR A 267 -17.52 4.64 -1.29
C TYR A 267 -17.15 5.75 -2.26
N SER A 268 -18.07 6.69 -2.49
CA SER A 268 -17.78 7.89 -3.27
C SER A 268 -16.89 8.86 -2.49
N VAL A 269 -16.31 9.85 -3.18
CA VAL A 269 -15.55 10.91 -2.52
C VAL A 269 -16.41 11.64 -1.50
N LEU A 270 -17.67 11.97 -1.84
CA LEU A 270 -18.58 12.66 -0.93
C LEU A 270 -19.07 11.74 0.21
N ASP A 271 -19.16 10.42 0.00
CA ASP A 271 -19.41 9.49 1.10
C ASP A 271 -18.28 9.52 2.13
N ILE A 272 -17.02 9.55 1.68
CA ILE A 272 -15.88 9.68 2.59
C ILE A 272 -15.94 10.99 3.38
N VAL A 273 -16.25 12.11 2.73
CA VAL A 273 -16.40 13.40 3.42
C VAL A 273 -17.51 13.33 4.48
N LYS A 274 -18.68 12.82 4.12
CA LYS A 274 -19.82 12.69 5.05
C LYS A 274 -19.51 11.77 6.24
N ASN A 275 -18.88 10.61 5.97
CA ASN A 275 -18.49 9.68 7.02
C ASN A 275 -17.42 10.28 7.94
N PHE A 276 -16.45 11.00 7.39
CA PHE A 276 -15.43 11.69 8.18
C PHE A 276 -16.06 12.76 9.08
N GLU A 277 -16.95 13.61 8.55
CA GLU A 277 -17.69 14.62 9.32
C GLU A 277 -18.53 13.98 10.44
N ALA A 278 -19.21 12.87 10.13
CA ALA A 278 -20.04 12.16 11.11
C ALA A 278 -19.20 11.52 12.23
N ALA A 279 -18.05 10.93 11.88
CA ALA A 279 -17.17 10.27 12.83
C ALA A 279 -16.37 11.24 13.73
N THR A 280 -16.05 12.44 13.22
CA THR A 280 -15.11 13.37 13.88
C THR A 280 -15.80 14.64 14.42
N GLY A 281 -16.98 15.00 13.92
CA GLY A 281 -17.64 16.26 14.18
C GLY A 281 -17.00 17.48 13.47
N VAL A 282 -15.97 17.26 12.63
CA VAL A 282 -15.25 18.32 11.92
C VAL A 282 -15.80 18.49 10.52
N LYS A 283 -16.21 19.72 10.16
CA LYS A 283 -16.69 20.04 8.82
C LYS A 283 -15.52 20.18 7.83
N ILE A 284 -15.71 19.63 6.62
CA ILE A 284 -14.73 19.64 5.55
C ILE A 284 -15.25 20.50 4.39
N PRO A 285 -14.80 21.76 4.27
CA PRO A 285 -15.12 22.58 3.11
C PRO A 285 -14.52 21.94 1.84
N TYR A 286 -15.29 21.91 0.76
CA TYR A 286 -14.83 21.39 -0.51
C TYR A 286 -15.35 22.21 -1.69
N SER A 287 -14.68 22.08 -2.83
CA SER A 287 -15.14 22.63 -4.10
C SER A 287 -14.97 21.59 -5.22
N ILE A 288 -15.92 21.60 -6.17
CA ILE A 288 -15.85 20.73 -7.33
C ILE A 288 -14.77 21.26 -8.30
N LYS A 289 -13.95 20.35 -8.80
CA LYS A 289 -12.90 20.60 -9.79
C LYS A 289 -13.17 19.75 -11.03
N PRO A 290 -12.63 20.11 -12.20
CA PRO A 290 -12.67 19.24 -13.37
C PRO A 290 -12.11 17.84 -13.09
N ARG A 291 -12.57 16.81 -13.80
CA ARG A 291 -12.03 15.43 -13.71
C ARG A 291 -10.53 15.42 -13.90
N ARG A 292 -9.84 14.57 -13.15
CA ARG A 292 -8.42 14.27 -13.42
C ARG A 292 -8.32 13.27 -14.58
N ALA A 293 -7.31 13.47 -15.43
CA ALA A 293 -7.03 12.52 -16.50
C ALA A 293 -6.70 11.12 -15.92
N GLY A 294 -7.33 10.09 -16.46
CA GLY A 294 -7.10 8.70 -16.07
C GLY A 294 -7.90 8.22 -14.85
N ASP A 295 -8.74 9.08 -14.22
CA ASP A 295 -9.67 8.62 -13.20
C ASP A 295 -10.84 7.85 -13.83
N ILE A 296 -11.20 6.71 -13.25
CA ILE A 296 -12.37 5.89 -13.62
C ILE A 296 -13.52 6.11 -12.64
N ALA A 297 -14.76 5.87 -13.08
CA ALA A 297 -15.97 6.12 -12.27
C ALA A 297 -15.98 5.25 -11.01
N THR A 298 -15.80 3.94 -11.14
CA THR A 298 -15.98 2.98 -10.05
C THR A 298 -14.85 1.93 -10.04
N CYS A 299 -14.31 1.66 -8.84
CA CYS A 299 -13.29 0.65 -8.64
C CYS A 299 -13.39 0.05 -7.22
N TYR A 300 -14.01 -1.13 -7.09
CA TYR A 300 -14.01 -1.93 -5.85
C TYR A 300 -13.94 -3.42 -6.17
N CYS A 301 -13.44 -4.22 -5.22
CA CYS A 301 -13.14 -5.63 -5.46
C CYS A 301 -14.21 -6.59 -4.93
N ASP A 302 -14.05 -7.85 -5.34
CA ASP A 302 -14.52 -9.03 -4.62
C ASP A 302 -13.35 -9.59 -3.81
N PRO A 303 -13.35 -9.52 -2.46
CA PRO A 303 -12.28 -10.04 -1.62
C PRO A 303 -12.45 -11.54 -1.28
N SER A 304 -13.46 -12.22 -1.80
CA SER A 304 -13.85 -13.57 -1.40
C SER A 304 -12.74 -14.62 -1.59
N LYS A 305 -11.85 -14.43 -2.56
CA LYS A 305 -10.70 -15.32 -2.75
C LYS A 305 -9.71 -15.23 -1.58
N ALA A 306 -9.37 -14.02 -1.14
CA ALA A 306 -8.52 -13.82 0.02
C ALA A 306 -9.17 -14.38 1.30
N GLU A 307 -10.50 -14.23 1.46
CA GLU A 307 -11.22 -14.82 2.59
C GLU A 307 -11.12 -16.36 2.59
N ARG A 308 -11.35 -17.02 1.45
CA ARG A 308 -11.29 -18.48 1.36
C ARG A 308 -9.88 -19.05 1.51
N GLU A 309 -8.89 -18.46 0.84
CA GLU A 309 -7.56 -19.06 0.67
C GLU A 309 -6.53 -18.58 1.70
N LEU A 310 -6.67 -17.35 2.21
CA LEU A 310 -5.80 -16.79 3.25
C LEU A 310 -6.47 -16.82 4.64
N GLY A 311 -7.78 -17.07 4.73
CA GLY A 311 -8.54 -16.84 5.96
C GLY A 311 -8.45 -15.39 6.41
N TRP A 312 -8.41 -14.46 5.46
CA TRP A 312 -8.32 -13.02 5.69
C TRP A 312 -9.58 -12.30 5.25
N LYS A 313 -10.05 -11.40 6.10
CA LYS A 313 -11.19 -10.52 5.82
C LYS A 313 -10.94 -9.18 6.49
N ALA A 314 -11.26 -8.09 5.81
CA ALA A 314 -11.26 -6.76 6.40
C ALA A 314 -12.25 -6.68 7.58
N GLN A 315 -11.78 -6.13 8.70
CA GLN A 315 -12.55 -6.06 9.96
C GLN A 315 -13.01 -4.63 10.28
N TYR A 316 -12.25 -3.63 9.81
CA TYR A 316 -12.54 -2.23 10.11
C TYR A 316 -13.45 -1.63 9.05
N GLY A 317 -14.47 -0.89 9.51
CA GLY A 317 -15.39 -0.15 8.65
C GLY A 317 -14.92 1.27 8.38
N ILE A 318 -15.70 1.99 7.56
CA ILE A 318 -15.39 3.38 7.19
C ILE A 318 -15.34 4.31 8.39
N LYS A 319 -16.13 4.04 9.43
CA LYS A 319 -16.14 4.83 10.67
C LYS A 319 -14.78 4.77 11.35
N GLU A 320 -14.27 3.56 11.61
CA GLU A 320 -12.97 3.35 12.24
C GLU A 320 -11.84 3.93 11.38
N MET A 321 -11.93 3.76 10.06
CA MET A 321 -10.96 4.36 9.12
C MET A 321 -10.88 5.87 9.28
N CYS A 322 -12.03 6.55 9.39
CA CYS A 322 -12.10 8.00 9.60
C CYS A 322 -11.61 8.43 10.98
N GLU A 323 -12.06 7.73 12.04
CA GLU A 323 -11.69 8.02 13.43
C GLU A 323 -10.18 7.87 13.66
N ASP A 324 -9.58 6.79 13.15
CA ASP A 324 -8.17 6.51 13.35
C ASP A 324 -7.29 7.47 12.51
N SER A 325 -7.69 7.79 11.27
CA SER A 325 -7.01 8.82 10.47
C SER A 325 -7.04 10.19 11.17
N TRP A 326 -8.19 10.55 11.73
CA TRP A 326 -8.33 11.81 12.45
C TRP A 326 -7.53 11.83 13.74
N ARG A 327 -7.55 10.76 14.53
CA ARG A 327 -6.77 10.63 15.77
C ARG A 327 -5.27 10.82 15.50
N TRP A 328 -4.76 10.18 14.44
CA TRP A 328 -3.38 10.37 14.01
C TRP A 328 -3.09 11.83 13.70
N GLN A 329 -3.82 12.44 12.78
CA GLN A 329 -3.55 13.81 12.31
C GLN A 329 -3.73 14.85 13.42
N LYS A 330 -4.74 14.69 14.27
CA LYS A 330 -4.99 15.60 15.39
C LYS A 330 -3.88 15.54 16.43
N ASN A 331 -3.36 14.35 16.71
CA ASN A 331 -2.28 14.16 17.69
C ASN A 331 -0.90 14.54 17.13
N ASN A 332 -0.76 14.52 15.81
CA ASN A 332 0.49 14.79 15.12
C ASN A 332 0.23 15.78 13.95
N PRO A 333 -0.09 17.04 14.25
CA PRO A 333 -0.43 18.01 13.21
C PRO A 333 0.72 18.22 12.21
N ASN A 334 1.98 18.06 12.62
CA ASN A 334 3.14 18.12 11.74
C ASN A 334 3.68 16.74 11.32
N GLY A 335 2.86 15.71 11.49
CA GLY A 335 3.24 14.35 11.17
C GLY A 335 4.24 13.77 12.15
N TYR A 336 5.28 13.11 11.66
CA TYR A 336 6.33 12.54 12.52
C TYR A 336 7.30 13.59 13.09
N ASP A 337 7.15 14.86 12.76
CA ASP A 337 8.02 15.94 13.29
C ASP A 337 7.54 16.53 14.63
N ASP A 338 6.38 16.05 15.13
CA ASP A 338 5.82 16.39 16.44
C ASP A 338 6.43 15.58 17.59
#